data_05604795deceded48979c5fc4e9ee19b
#
_entry.id   05604795deceded48979c5fc4e9ee19b
#
_cell.length_a   1.000
_cell.length_b   1.000
_cell.length_c   1.000
_cell.angle_alpha   90.00
_cell.angle_beta   90.00
_cell.angle_gamma   90.00
#
_symmetry.space_group_name_H-M   'P 1'
#
loop_
_entity.id
_entity.type
_entity.pdbx_description
1 polymer ?
#
loop_
_entity_poly.entity_id
_entity_poly.type
_entity_poly.pdbx_seq_one_letter_code
_entity_poly.pdbx_strand_id
1 'polypeptide(L)'
;QTLFNEGKLGIVQAVGYPQPNFSHFRATDIWMSAADSSEVLTSGWGGRYLNYEYPNFPNGYPTSSMPDPLGIQIGSVTSLTFQGPSVSMGMSISNPTSFYNLLNGVEDAAPNTPAGKELKYVRLVSKQTQQYATVVKNAAANVPVQGTYPTNNSLADQLKIVARLIKGGLKTRLYMVSYGGFDNHSLQVNPNDTTTGTHATLLKNVSDAVKAFQDDCKGLGVDERVVGITFSEFGRRIKSNSSGGTDHGAAAPMILFGKNVTNAVWGNSPAIPTNATVNDNIPMQYDFRSIYASLLENWLCVKNSDLQTIMLKNFQNIPLVNSASCKNIAPNTGGISLITNYPNPFTSTTRITFKTDGGHTLIQIMNTLGQVLSTPFEKDAQPGTYSITFNSGALPSGVYYARLQNGSTQQVRSMLKVR
;
A
#
# COMPACT_ATOMS: atom_id res chain seq x y z
N GLN A 1 -24.96 -2.45 -8.03
CA GLN A 1 -25.55 -3.15 -9.19
C GLN A 1 -25.18 -2.48 -10.52
N THR A 2 -25.29 -1.15 -10.67
CA THR A 2 -25.03 -0.43 -11.95
C THR A 2 -23.61 -0.69 -12.47
N LEU A 3 -22.56 -0.47 -11.66
CA LEU A 3 -21.17 -0.73 -12.09
C LEU A 3 -20.91 -2.19 -12.46
N PHE A 4 -21.54 -3.14 -11.77
CA PHE A 4 -21.44 -4.56 -12.11
C PHE A 4 -22.07 -4.83 -13.49
N ASN A 5 -23.26 -4.30 -13.73
CA ASN A 5 -23.94 -4.43 -15.03
C ASN A 5 -23.19 -3.72 -16.17
N GLU A 6 -22.42 -2.67 -15.85
CA GLU A 6 -21.55 -1.96 -16.80
C GLU A 6 -20.21 -2.68 -17.04
N GLY A 7 -19.96 -3.81 -16.40
CA GLY A 7 -18.70 -4.55 -16.54
C GLY A 7 -17.51 -3.94 -15.81
N LYS A 8 -17.74 -3.07 -14.81
CA LYS A 8 -16.71 -2.27 -14.13
C LYS A 8 -16.50 -2.63 -12.66
N LEU A 9 -17.01 -3.77 -12.23
CA LEU A 9 -16.96 -4.18 -10.84
C LEU A 9 -16.71 -5.68 -10.72
N GLY A 10 -15.77 -6.06 -9.89
CA GLY A 10 -15.48 -7.42 -9.48
C GLY A 10 -15.68 -7.60 -7.98
N ILE A 11 -16.05 -8.79 -7.55
CA ILE A 11 -16.27 -9.12 -6.15
C ILE A 11 -15.48 -10.37 -5.82
N VAL A 12 -14.63 -10.30 -4.80
CA VAL A 12 -13.96 -11.48 -4.22
C VAL A 12 -14.63 -11.78 -2.88
N GLN A 13 -15.24 -12.95 -2.77
CA GLN A 13 -15.99 -13.34 -1.59
C GLN A 13 -15.09 -13.92 -0.51
N ALA A 14 -15.49 -13.74 0.75
CA ALA A 14 -14.84 -14.32 1.91
C ALA A 14 -13.32 -14.11 1.93
N VAL A 15 -12.90 -12.87 1.76
CA VAL A 15 -11.49 -12.47 1.83
C VAL A 15 -11.07 -12.26 3.28
N GLY A 16 -9.96 -12.85 3.66
CA GLY A 16 -9.39 -12.76 5.02
C GLY A 16 -7.92 -13.14 5.02
N TYR A 17 -7.42 -13.66 6.13
CA TYR A 17 -6.08 -14.22 6.28
C TYR A 17 -6.06 -15.31 7.35
N PRO A 18 -5.08 -16.24 7.33
CA PRO A 18 -4.97 -17.30 8.33
C PRO A 18 -4.80 -16.75 9.74
N GLN A 19 -5.44 -17.37 10.72
CA GLN A 19 -5.40 -16.98 12.13
C GLN A 19 -5.82 -15.50 12.34
N PRO A 20 -7.06 -15.12 11.99
CA PRO A 20 -7.49 -13.73 11.99
C PRO A 20 -7.39 -13.11 13.38
N ASN A 21 -6.94 -11.89 13.46
CA ASN A 21 -6.91 -11.08 14.67
C ASN A 21 -8.14 -10.14 14.67
N PHE A 22 -8.82 -10.02 15.78
CA PHE A 22 -10.03 -9.22 15.91
C PHE A 22 -9.81 -7.88 16.63
N SER A 23 -8.57 -7.49 16.89
CA SER A 23 -8.23 -6.13 17.33
C SER A 23 -8.13 -5.21 16.11
N HIS A 24 -8.85 -4.10 16.11
CA HIS A 24 -8.77 -3.07 15.06
C HIS A 24 -7.31 -2.69 14.74
N PHE A 25 -6.52 -2.40 15.77
CA PHE A 25 -5.12 -1.97 15.58
C PHE A 25 -4.29 -3.05 14.90
N ARG A 26 -4.31 -4.27 15.46
CA ARG A 26 -3.48 -5.34 14.94
C ARG A 26 -3.93 -5.82 13.56
N ALA A 27 -5.23 -5.97 13.35
CA ALA A 27 -5.77 -6.39 12.07
C ALA A 27 -5.48 -5.34 10.98
N THR A 28 -5.63 -4.05 11.30
CA THR A 28 -5.26 -2.96 10.39
C THR A 28 -3.78 -3.01 10.00
N ASP A 29 -2.86 -3.24 10.97
CA ASP A 29 -1.43 -3.39 10.69
C ASP A 29 -1.16 -4.57 9.75
N ILE A 30 -1.85 -5.71 9.93
CA ILE A 30 -1.72 -6.88 9.06
C ILE A 30 -2.13 -6.54 7.63
N TRP A 31 -3.27 -5.92 7.42
CA TRP A 31 -3.74 -5.52 6.10
C TRP A 31 -2.84 -4.47 5.43
N MET A 32 -2.38 -3.48 6.18
CA MET A 32 -1.51 -2.43 5.66
C MET A 32 -0.10 -2.92 5.37
N SER A 33 0.40 -3.87 6.15
CA SER A 33 1.74 -4.41 5.98
C SER A 33 1.81 -5.67 5.11
N ALA A 34 0.69 -6.36 4.90
CA ALA A 34 0.62 -7.71 4.35
C ALA A 34 1.39 -8.77 5.18
N ALA A 35 1.49 -8.56 6.50
CA ALA A 35 2.13 -9.47 7.45
C ALA A 35 1.31 -10.75 7.68
N ASP A 36 1.93 -11.77 8.24
CA ASP A 36 1.21 -12.85 8.91
C ASP A 36 0.64 -12.38 10.25
N SER A 37 -0.37 -13.08 10.77
CA SER A 37 -1.01 -12.72 12.03
C SER A 37 -0.03 -12.66 13.22
N SER A 38 0.96 -13.53 13.23
CA SER A 38 2.00 -13.62 14.28
C SER A 38 3.19 -12.69 14.06
N GLU A 39 3.25 -11.95 12.95
CA GLU A 39 4.41 -11.18 12.53
C GLU A 39 4.11 -9.67 12.54
N VAL A 40 5.00 -8.87 13.13
CA VAL A 40 4.92 -7.40 13.11
C VAL A 40 5.94 -6.85 12.13
N LEU A 41 5.44 -6.16 11.10
CA LEU A 41 6.27 -5.48 10.10
C LEU A 41 6.23 -3.97 10.33
N THR A 42 7.37 -3.34 10.12
CA THR A 42 7.52 -1.87 10.19
C THR A 42 7.34 -1.18 8.83
N SER A 43 7.09 -1.96 7.77
CA SER A 43 6.87 -1.44 6.42
C SER A 43 5.55 -1.96 5.84
N GLY A 44 4.89 -1.10 5.07
CA GLY A 44 3.67 -1.44 4.35
C GLY A 44 3.94 -2.02 2.97
N TRP A 45 3.00 -2.79 2.45
CA TRP A 45 3.13 -3.41 1.12
C TRP A 45 3.25 -2.36 0.00
N GLY A 46 2.46 -1.28 0.07
CA GLY A 46 2.53 -0.17 -0.89
C GLY A 46 3.84 0.58 -0.81
N GLY A 47 4.37 0.82 0.41
CA GLY A 47 5.68 1.44 0.60
C GLY A 47 6.83 0.58 0.07
N ARG A 48 6.75 -0.76 0.24
CA ARG A 48 7.74 -1.68 -0.37
C ARG A 48 7.66 -1.68 -1.90
N TYR A 49 6.44 -1.64 -2.46
CA TYR A 49 6.25 -1.49 -3.91
C TYR A 49 6.83 -0.18 -4.42
N LEU A 50 6.52 0.94 -3.78
CA LEU A 50 7.07 2.24 -4.19
C LEU A 50 8.59 2.29 -4.04
N ASN A 51 9.15 1.66 -3.02
CA ASN A 51 10.61 1.55 -2.88
C ASN A 51 11.24 0.65 -3.96
N TYR A 52 10.53 -0.36 -4.45
CA TYR A 52 10.95 -1.19 -5.57
C TYR A 52 10.98 -0.38 -6.89
N GLU A 53 9.93 0.39 -7.17
CA GLU A 53 9.81 1.22 -8.37
C GLU A 53 10.73 2.45 -8.35
N TYR A 54 10.89 3.05 -7.17
CA TYR A 54 11.60 4.31 -6.97
C TYR A 54 12.71 4.15 -5.92
N PRO A 55 13.78 3.41 -6.26
CA PRO A 55 14.89 3.19 -5.35
C PRO A 55 15.57 4.52 -5.02
N ASN A 56 16.19 4.57 -3.83
CA ASN A 56 16.87 5.76 -3.28
C ASN A 56 15.94 6.91 -2.83
N PHE A 57 14.63 6.82 -3.05
CA PHE A 57 13.75 7.83 -2.50
C PHE A 57 14.03 8.03 -0.99
N PRO A 58 14.14 9.26 -0.49
CA PRO A 58 13.88 10.55 -1.13
C PRO A 58 15.10 11.17 -1.85
N ASN A 59 16.28 10.56 -1.80
CA ASN A 59 17.49 11.12 -2.38
C ASN A 59 17.37 11.15 -3.90
N GLY A 60 17.63 12.34 -4.49
CA GLY A 60 17.48 12.53 -5.93
C GLY A 60 16.05 12.71 -6.43
N TYR A 61 15.06 12.77 -5.53
CA TYR A 61 13.67 13.06 -5.88
C TYR A 61 13.27 14.47 -5.47
N PRO A 62 12.35 15.13 -6.20
CA PRO A 62 11.73 14.68 -7.45
C PRO A 62 12.68 14.58 -8.63
N THR A 63 12.42 13.67 -9.58
CA THR A 63 13.15 13.53 -10.84
C THR A 63 12.34 14.10 -12.00
N SER A 64 12.97 14.32 -13.17
CA SER A 64 12.22 14.71 -14.39
C SER A 64 11.21 13.66 -14.84
N SER A 65 11.49 12.37 -14.60
CA SER A 65 10.56 11.26 -14.92
C SER A 65 9.49 11.07 -13.88
N MET A 66 9.76 11.40 -12.61
CA MET A 66 8.82 11.31 -11.47
C MET A 66 8.90 12.59 -10.63
N PRO A 67 8.23 13.68 -11.09
CA PRO A 67 8.22 14.96 -10.40
C PRO A 67 7.19 15.00 -9.25
N ASP A 68 6.34 13.99 -9.14
CA ASP A 68 5.13 13.98 -8.31
C ASP A 68 5.30 13.11 -7.06
N PRO A 69 4.45 13.28 -6.02
CA PRO A 69 4.40 12.36 -4.89
C PRO A 69 4.20 10.92 -5.35
N LEU A 70 4.94 9.97 -4.79
CA LEU A 70 4.86 8.56 -5.17
C LEU A 70 3.53 7.93 -4.77
N GLY A 71 3.05 8.25 -3.56
CA GLY A 71 1.76 7.84 -3.02
C GLY A 71 1.10 8.99 -2.25
N ILE A 72 -0.22 9.06 -2.31
CA ILE A 72 -1.01 10.10 -1.63
C ILE A 72 -2.14 9.44 -0.83
N GLN A 73 -2.23 9.80 0.44
CA GLN A 73 -3.41 9.54 1.28
C GLN A 73 -4.21 10.82 1.44
N ILE A 74 -5.52 10.75 1.19
CA ILE A 74 -6.40 11.86 1.50
C ILE A 74 -6.76 11.76 2.97
N GLY A 75 -6.29 12.71 3.77
CA GLY A 75 -6.44 12.73 5.23
C GLY A 75 -5.31 13.46 5.91
N SER A 76 -5.24 13.36 7.25
CA SER A 76 -4.25 14.08 8.07
C SER A 76 -2.99 13.25 8.38
N VAL A 77 -3.05 11.92 8.23
CA VAL A 77 -1.97 11.00 8.61
C VAL A 77 -1.72 10.00 7.49
N THR A 78 -0.47 9.75 7.20
CA THR A 78 -0.06 8.71 6.25
C THR A 78 -0.06 7.34 6.94
N SER A 79 -0.76 6.37 6.37
CA SER A 79 -0.87 5.02 6.93
C SER A 79 0.40 4.17 6.74
N LEU A 80 0.50 3.09 7.52
CA LEU A 80 1.55 2.08 7.40
C LEU A 80 1.68 1.53 5.96
N THR A 81 0.59 1.52 5.18
CA THR A 81 0.63 1.09 3.77
C THR A 81 1.74 1.78 2.98
N PHE A 82 1.98 3.07 3.23
CA PHE A 82 2.99 3.87 2.52
C PHE A 82 4.37 3.86 3.19
N GLN A 83 4.52 3.21 4.34
CA GLN A 83 5.83 3.13 5.00
C GLN A 83 6.74 2.18 4.21
N GLY A 84 7.79 2.71 3.63
CA GLY A 84 8.85 1.92 3.00
C GLY A 84 9.80 1.31 4.02
N PRO A 85 10.78 0.52 3.59
CA PRO A 85 11.73 -0.13 4.50
C PRO A 85 12.55 0.84 5.37
N SER A 86 12.75 2.06 4.92
CA SER A 86 13.59 3.05 5.62
C SER A 86 12.91 4.40 5.84
N VAL A 87 11.98 4.78 4.95
CA VAL A 87 11.31 6.09 4.97
C VAL A 87 9.85 5.93 4.54
N SER A 88 9.02 6.92 4.85
CA SER A 88 7.67 7.00 4.25
C SER A 88 7.79 7.31 2.77
N MET A 89 7.11 6.52 1.93
CA MET A 89 7.08 6.62 0.47
C MET A 89 5.85 7.39 -0.04
N GLY A 90 4.97 7.79 0.86
CA GLY A 90 3.77 8.56 0.55
C GLY A 90 3.64 9.77 1.45
N MET A 91 2.66 10.60 1.13
CA MET A 91 2.30 11.77 1.91
C MET A 91 0.80 11.83 2.12
N SER A 92 0.37 12.57 3.16
CA SER A 92 -1.04 12.86 3.40
C SER A 92 -1.37 14.29 2.99
N ILE A 93 -2.55 14.46 2.41
CA ILE A 93 -3.13 15.76 2.11
C ILE A 93 -4.61 15.78 2.51
N SER A 94 -5.04 16.80 3.24
CA SER A 94 -6.46 16.99 3.59
C SER A 94 -7.20 17.81 2.54
N ASN A 95 -6.54 18.81 1.99
CA ASN A 95 -7.07 19.67 0.94
C ASN A 95 -5.93 20.14 0.01
N PRO A 96 -5.97 19.82 -1.30
CA PRO A 96 -4.92 20.17 -2.22
C PRO A 96 -4.77 21.69 -2.45
N THR A 97 -5.80 22.47 -2.14
CA THR A 97 -5.81 23.93 -2.37
C THR A 97 -5.15 24.70 -1.22
N SER A 98 -5.28 24.23 0.02
CA SER A 98 -4.75 24.87 1.22
C SER A 98 -3.48 24.22 1.77
N PHE A 99 -3.06 23.11 1.18
CA PHE A 99 -1.97 22.27 1.66
C PHE A 99 -0.63 23.00 1.87
N TYR A 100 -0.31 23.99 1.05
CA TYR A 100 0.99 24.66 1.05
C TYR A 100 1.13 25.84 2.05
N ASN A 101 0.03 26.26 2.73
CA ASN A 101 0.07 27.41 3.63
C ASN A 101 0.78 27.13 4.97
N LEU A 102 1.16 25.89 5.24
CA LEU A 102 1.63 25.44 6.56
C LEU A 102 3.16 25.39 6.72
N LEU A 103 3.97 25.62 5.67
CA LEU A 103 5.38 25.26 5.71
C LEU A 103 6.32 26.36 5.15
N ASN A 104 6.65 27.32 6.00
CA ASN A 104 7.91 28.06 5.86
C ASN A 104 8.96 27.33 6.72
N GLY A 105 9.76 26.46 6.10
CA GLY A 105 10.69 25.58 6.79
C GLY A 105 11.99 26.29 7.21
N VAL A 106 12.50 25.96 8.39
CA VAL A 106 13.82 26.33 8.88
C VAL A 106 14.84 25.26 8.40
N GLU A 107 15.92 25.69 7.77
CA GLU A 107 16.97 24.80 7.19
C GLU A 107 18.18 24.56 8.14
N ASP A 108 18.04 24.78 9.45
CA ASP A 108 19.16 24.58 10.39
C ASP A 108 19.57 23.10 10.49
N ALA A 109 20.87 22.87 10.67
CA ALA A 109 21.40 21.52 10.86
C ALA A 109 20.85 20.89 12.15
N ALA A 110 20.35 19.65 12.06
CA ALA A 110 19.89 18.94 13.23
C ALA A 110 21.08 18.37 14.03
N PRO A 111 21.04 18.42 15.38
CA PRO A 111 22.10 17.86 16.22
C PRO A 111 22.33 16.36 15.94
N ASN A 112 23.57 15.88 16.11
CA ASN A 112 23.88 14.46 15.96
C ASN A 112 23.57 13.67 17.24
N THR A 113 22.31 13.68 17.66
CA THR A 113 21.75 12.98 18.82
C THR A 113 20.54 12.14 18.38
N PRO A 114 20.04 11.20 19.20
CA PRO A 114 18.79 10.50 18.89
C PRO A 114 17.63 11.47 18.55
N ALA A 115 17.41 12.47 19.38
CA ALA A 115 16.40 13.50 19.13
C ALA A 115 16.69 14.33 17.86
N GLY A 116 17.96 14.59 17.55
CA GLY A 116 18.35 15.25 16.31
C GLY A 116 18.11 14.42 15.07
N LYS A 117 18.18 13.08 15.16
CA LYS A 117 17.81 12.16 14.07
C LYS A 117 16.31 12.22 13.77
N GLU A 118 15.48 12.22 14.81
CA GLU A 118 14.03 12.41 14.70
C GLU A 118 13.70 13.79 14.09
N LEU A 119 14.35 14.84 14.57
CA LEU A 119 14.21 16.18 14.02
C LEU A 119 14.62 16.25 12.53
N LYS A 120 15.70 15.57 12.14
CA LYS A 120 16.12 15.46 10.75
C LYS A 120 15.07 14.77 9.89
N TYR A 121 14.46 13.71 10.42
CA TYR A 121 13.36 13.00 9.75
C TYR A 121 12.14 13.91 9.56
N VAL A 122 11.68 14.59 10.61
CA VAL A 122 10.56 15.55 10.54
C VAL A 122 10.85 16.66 9.52
N ARG A 123 12.06 17.22 9.50
CA ARG A 123 12.47 18.24 8.53
C ARG A 123 12.51 17.69 7.10
N LEU A 124 12.95 16.44 6.90
CA LEU A 124 12.93 15.78 5.60
C LEU A 124 11.50 15.63 5.08
N VAL A 125 10.59 15.15 5.91
CA VAL A 125 9.16 15.03 5.57
C VAL A 125 8.58 16.40 5.24
N SER A 126 8.87 17.42 6.04
CA SER A 126 8.44 18.80 5.79
C SER A 126 8.97 19.34 4.46
N LYS A 127 10.26 19.14 4.17
CA LYS A 127 10.87 19.55 2.89
C LYS A 127 10.24 18.85 1.68
N GLN A 128 10.00 17.56 1.78
CA GLN A 128 9.31 16.80 0.73
C GLN A 128 7.88 17.29 0.52
N THR A 129 7.16 17.53 1.61
CA THR A 129 5.81 18.09 1.58
C THR A 129 5.81 19.44 0.86
N GLN A 130 6.76 20.29 1.13
CA GLN A 130 6.91 21.60 0.50
C GLN A 130 7.27 21.51 -0.99
N GLN A 131 8.16 20.57 -1.37
CA GLN A 131 8.54 20.34 -2.76
C GLN A 131 7.34 19.91 -3.62
N TYR A 132 6.46 19.07 -3.09
CA TYR A 132 5.29 18.57 -3.80
C TYR A 132 4.06 19.48 -3.69
N ALA A 133 4.04 20.45 -2.77
CA ALA A 133 2.87 21.28 -2.55
C ALA A 133 2.44 22.05 -3.81
N THR A 134 3.39 22.64 -4.53
CA THR A 134 3.11 23.35 -5.77
C THR A 134 2.59 22.44 -6.88
N VAL A 135 3.18 21.24 -7.00
CA VAL A 135 2.79 20.26 -8.01
C VAL A 135 1.35 19.78 -7.77
N VAL A 136 1.03 19.42 -6.53
CA VAL A 136 -0.32 18.99 -6.12
C VAL A 136 -1.34 20.11 -6.34
N LYS A 137 -1.00 21.36 -5.94
CA LYS A 137 -1.86 22.51 -6.16
C LYS A 137 -2.15 22.77 -7.64
N ASN A 138 -1.10 22.77 -8.45
CA ASN A 138 -1.22 23.01 -9.89
C ASN A 138 -2.06 21.91 -10.55
N ALA A 139 -1.82 20.64 -10.21
CA ALA A 139 -2.64 19.54 -10.70
C ALA A 139 -4.12 19.73 -10.32
N ALA A 140 -4.42 20.11 -9.10
CA ALA A 140 -5.80 20.38 -8.68
C ALA A 140 -6.40 21.59 -9.40
N ALA A 141 -5.63 22.64 -9.68
CA ALA A 141 -6.10 23.85 -10.36
C ALA A 141 -6.38 23.60 -11.86
N ASN A 142 -5.70 22.65 -12.49
CA ASN A 142 -5.90 22.30 -13.90
C ASN A 142 -7.25 21.63 -14.20
N VAL A 143 -8.05 21.32 -13.19
CA VAL A 143 -9.33 20.61 -13.34
C VAL A 143 -10.45 21.42 -12.67
N PRO A 144 -10.96 22.48 -13.34
CA PRO A 144 -11.96 23.36 -12.74
C PRO A 144 -13.36 22.73 -12.67
N VAL A 145 -13.67 21.77 -13.54
CA VAL A 145 -14.98 21.13 -13.62
C VAL A 145 -14.83 19.63 -13.40
N GLN A 146 -15.66 19.10 -12.53
CA GLN A 146 -15.79 17.67 -12.23
C GLN A 146 -17.26 17.24 -12.25
N GLY A 147 -17.49 15.93 -12.28
CA GLY A 147 -18.80 15.33 -12.14
C GLY A 147 -19.49 15.66 -10.81
N THR A 148 -20.76 15.30 -10.72
CA THR A 148 -21.55 15.49 -9.50
C THR A 148 -21.26 14.36 -8.51
N TYR A 149 -20.99 14.73 -7.28
CA TYR A 149 -20.78 13.80 -6.16
C TYR A 149 -21.89 13.97 -5.12
N PRO A 150 -22.24 12.90 -4.39
CA PRO A 150 -23.20 13.00 -3.30
C PRO A 150 -22.70 13.96 -2.21
N THR A 151 -23.59 14.77 -1.69
CA THR A 151 -23.33 15.67 -0.54
C THR A 151 -23.33 14.90 0.77
N ASN A 152 -22.67 15.44 1.79
CA ASN A 152 -22.56 14.83 3.13
C ASN A 152 -21.97 13.40 3.12
N ASN A 153 -21.05 13.15 2.20
CA ASN A 153 -20.36 11.89 2.06
C ASN A 153 -18.85 12.13 1.98
N SER A 154 -18.18 11.97 3.12
CA SER A 154 -16.73 12.24 3.22
C SER A 154 -15.87 11.35 2.30
N LEU A 155 -16.32 10.15 1.95
CA LEU A 155 -15.64 9.30 0.98
C LEU A 155 -15.76 9.89 -0.43
N ALA A 156 -16.93 10.41 -0.78
CA ALA A 156 -17.16 11.08 -2.06
C ALA A 156 -16.27 12.33 -2.20
N ASP A 157 -16.13 13.12 -1.16
CA ASP A 157 -15.24 14.29 -1.12
C ASP A 157 -13.78 13.90 -1.35
N GLN A 158 -13.30 12.83 -0.69
CA GLN A 158 -11.95 12.32 -0.85
C GLN A 158 -11.72 11.79 -2.27
N LEU A 159 -12.64 10.98 -2.81
CA LEU A 159 -12.54 10.42 -4.17
C LEU A 159 -12.59 11.52 -5.22
N LYS A 160 -13.35 12.59 -5.01
CA LYS A 160 -13.37 13.78 -5.87
C LYS A 160 -11.99 14.44 -5.96
N ILE A 161 -11.27 14.53 -4.83
CA ILE A 161 -9.89 15.03 -4.81
C ILE A 161 -8.98 14.09 -5.63
N VAL A 162 -9.08 12.78 -5.43
CA VAL A 162 -8.27 11.79 -6.17
C VAL A 162 -8.49 11.92 -7.68
N ALA A 163 -9.75 11.96 -8.17
CA ALA A 163 -10.07 12.13 -9.59
C ALA A 163 -9.46 13.41 -10.18
N ARG A 164 -9.53 14.51 -9.41
CA ARG A 164 -8.93 15.79 -9.79
C ARG A 164 -7.41 15.70 -9.94
N LEU A 165 -6.72 15.07 -9.00
CA LEU A 165 -5.26 14.93 -9.03
C LEU A 165 -4.80 14.04 -10.19
N ILE A 166 -5.50 12.92 -10.45
CA ILE A 166 -5.22 12.04 -11.60
C ILE A 166 -5.41 12.79 -12.92
N LYS A 167 -6.53 13.49 -13.09
CA LYS A 167 -6.80 14.29 -14.31
C LYS A 167 -5.82 15.45 -14.45
N GLY A 168 -5.42 16.06 -13.35
CA GLY A 168 -4.44 17.14 -13.29
C GLY A 168 -3.03 16.75 -13.73
N GLY A 169 -2.81 15.46 -13.99
CA GLY A 169 -1.59 14.93 -14.60
C GLY A 169 -0.59 14.31 -13.63
N LEU A 170 -0.93 14.17 -12.34
CA LEU A 170 -0.01 13.51 -11.41
C LEU A 170 0.30 12.06 -11.84
N LYS A 171 1.56 11.71 -11.76
CA LYS A 171 2.09 10.37 -11.99
C LYS A 171 2.04 9.48 -10.74
N THR A 172 1.44 9.97 -9.66
CA THR A 172 1.25 9.26 -8.40
C THR A 172 0.66 7.87 -8.63
N ARG A 173 1.30 6.85 -8.09
CA ARG A 173 0.95 5.43 -8.34
C ARG A 173 -0.17 4.92 -7.43
N LEU A 174 -0.17 5.33 -6.17
CA LEU A 174 -1.10 4.83 -5.17
C LEU A 174 -1.83 5.99 -4.49
N TYR A 175 -3.15 5.87 -4.42
CA TYR A 175 -4.01 6.76 -3.64
C TYR A 175 -4.74 5.96 -2.56
N MET A 176 -4.90 6.52 -1.39
CA MET A 176 -5.66 5.93 -0.30
C MET A 176 -6.67 6.91 0.26
N VAL A 177 -7.89 6.43 0.45
CA VAL A 177 -9.00 7.15 1.08
C VAL A 177 -9.60 6.28 2.18
N SER A 178 -10.27 6.89 3.15
CA SER A 178 -10.82 6.16 4.30
C SER A 178 -12.25 6.58 4.59
N TYR A 179 -13.06 5.58 4.95
CA TYR A 179 -14.45 5.80 5.37
C TYR A 179 -14.75 4.91 6.59
N GLY A 180 -15.10 5.51 7.71
CA GLY A 180 -15.33 4.82 8.96
C GLY A 180 -16.82 4.59 9.27
N GLY A 181 -17.08 4.08 10.49
CA GLY A 181 -18.40 3.89 11.03
C GLY A 181 -18.95 2.45 10.91
N PHE A 182 -18.17 1.50 10.38
CA PHE A 182 -18.62 0.12 10.16
C PHE A 182 -18.58 -0.78 11.41
N ASP A 183 -18.08 -0.29 12.53
CA ASP A 183 -17.99 -1.07 13.76
C ASP A 183 -19.34 -1.09 14.49
N ASN A 184 -20.33 -1.73 13.88
CA ASN A 184 -21.71 -1.76 14.33
C ASN A 184 -21.98 -2.93 15.29
N HIS A 185 -21.51 -2.84 16.54
CA HIS A 185 -21.82 -3.80 17.61
C HIS A 185 -23.26 -3.70 18.14
N SER A 186 -23.97 -2.63 17.78
CA SER A 186 -25.36 -2.41 18.14
C SER A 186 -26.10 -1.66 17.04
N LEU A 187 -27.41 -1.78 16.98
CA LEU A 187 -28.28 -1.01 16.07
C LEU A 187 -27.79 -1.03 14.60
N GLN A 188 -27.23 -2.16 14.15
CA GLN A 188 -26.68 -2.31 12.81
C GLN A 188 -27.76 -2.18 11.73
N VAL A 189 -28.95 -2.70 12.04
CA VAL A 189 -30.12 -2.67 11.17
C VAL A 189 -31.33 -2.09 11.91
N ASN A 190 -32.32 -1.63 11.15
CA ASN A 190 -33.63 -1.28 11.73
C ASN A 190 -34.35 -2.56 12.16
N PRO A 191 -34.82 -2.69 13.42
CA PRO A 191 -35.52 -3.89 13.89
C PRO A 191 -36.76 -4.25 13.10
N ASN A 192 -37.46 -3.26 12.55
CA ASN A 192 -38.68 -3.43 11.77
C ASN A 192 -38.43 -3.70 10.27
N ASP A 193 -37.21 -3.40 9.77
CA ASP A 193 -36.82 -3.60 8.39
C ASP A 193 -35.28 -3.77 8.32
N THR A 194 -34.84 -5.01 8.34
CA THR A 194 -33.41 -5.36 8.34
C THR A 194 -32.66 -5.00 7.05
N THR A 195 -33.35 -4.51 6.02
CA THR A 195 -32.73 -3.97 4.80
C THR A 195 -32.34 -2.51 4.93
N THR A 196 -32.71 -1.85 6.02
CA THR A 196 -32.39 -0.47 6.35
C THR A 196 -31.62 -0.36 7.67
N GLY A 197 -31.12 0.83 7.97
CA GLY A 197 -30.38 1.12 9.20
C GLY A 197 -28.96 1.61 8.94
N THR A 198 -28.15 1.64 10.00
CA THR A 198 -26.80 2.24 9.96
C THR A 198 -25.89 1.56 8.90
N HIS A 199 -25.85 0.24 8.90
CA HIS A 199 -24.97 -0.50 7.96
C HIS A 199 -25.40 -0.33 6.50
N ALA A 200 -26.71 -0.38 6.23
CA ALA A 200 -27.24 -0.14 4.88
C ALA A 200 -26.90 1.27 4.39
N THR A 201 -26.99 2.28 5.26
CA THR A 201 -26.60 3.66 4.94
C THR A 201 -25.11 3.78 4.63
N LEU A 202 -24.24 3.14 5.41
CA LEU A 202 -22.79 3.12 5.16
C LEU A 202 -22.46 2.47 3.83
N LEU A 203 -23.03 1.32 3.52
CA LEU A 203 -22.84 0.63 2.23
C LEU A 203 -23.37 1.47 1.05
N LYS A 204 -24.51 2.13 1.23
CA LYS A 204 -25.05 3.07 0.23
C LYS A 204 -24.08 4.22 -0.04
N ASN A 205 -23.54 4.82 1.00
CA ASN A 205 -22.57 5.91 0.88
C ASN A 205 -21.30 5.48 0.14
N VAL A 206 -20.77 4.28 0.41
CA VAL A 206 -19.65 3.70 -0.35
C VAL A 206 -20.04 3.50 -1.82
N SER A 207 -21.21 2.89 -2.07
CA SER A 207 -21.69 2.62 -3.43
C SER A 207 -21.86 3.91 -4.24
N ASP A 208 -22.47 4.93 -3.65
CA ASP A 208 -22.74 6.21 -4.32
C ASP A 208 -21.42 6.96 -4.59
N ALA A 209 -20.50 6.98 -3.63
CA ALA A 209 -19.20 7.61 -3.78
C ALA A 209 -18.35 6.96 -4.88
N VAL A 210 -18.29 5.62 -4.89
CA VAL A 210 -17.57 4.86 -5.92
C VAL A 210 -18.19 5.04 -7.28
N LYS A 211 -19.54 5.04 -7.38
CA LYS A 211 -20.23 5.28 -8.66
C LYS A 211 -19.91 6.69 -9.19
N ALA A 212 -20.04 7.73 -8.37
CA ALA A 212 -19.73 9.10 -8.75
C ALA A 212 -18.26 9.25 -9.19
N PHE A 213 -17.33 8.61 -8.50
CA PHE A 213 -15.91 8.60 -8.85
C PHE A 213 -15.67 7.95 -10.22
N GLN A 214 -16.29 6.80 -10.51
CA GLN A 214 -16.13 6.12 -11.79
C GLN A 214 -16.73 6.92 -12.94
N ASP A 215 -17.89 7.58 -12.72
CA ASP A 215 -18.50 8.46 -13.71
C ASP A 215 -17.64 9.69 -13.98
N ASP A 216 -17.07 10.29 -12.94
CA ASP A 216 -16.17 11.43 -13.06
C ASP A 216 -14.86 11.04 -13.77
N CYS A 217 -14.23 9.93 -13.43
CA CYS A 217 -13.04 9.41 -14.13
C CYS A 217 -13.32 9.19 -15.62
N LYS A 218 -14.51 8.67 -15.97
CA LYS A 218 -14.94 8.51 -17.36
C LYS A 218 -15.13 9.87 -18.04
N GLY A 219 -15.85 10.80 -17.41
CA GLY A 219 -16.08 12.16 -17.92
C GLY A 219 -14.77 12.94 -18.12
N LEU A 220 -13.81 12.73 -17.25
CA LEU A 220 -12.47 13.32 -17.31
C LEU A 220 -11.53 12.60 -18.30
N GLY A 221 -11.91 11.43 -18.84
CA GLY A 221 -11.11 10.64 -19.77
C GLY A 221 -9.89 9.98 -19.12
N VAL A 222 -9.98 9.57 -17.84
CA VAL A 222 -8.91 8.93 -17.09
C VAL A 222 -9.26 7.52 -16.55
N ASP A 223 -10.45 7.02 -16.88
CA ASP A 223 -10.98 5.74 -16.38
C ASP A 223 -10.13 4.52 -16.75
N GLU A 224 -9.41 4.57 -17.88
CA GLU A 224 -8.44 3.53 -18.27
C GLU A 224 -7.24 3.39 -17.32
N ARG A 225 -6.96 4.40 -16.54
CA ARG A 225 -5.78 4.51 -15.68
C ARG A 225 -6.07 4.22 -14.22
N VAL A 226 -7.28 3.81 -13.89
CA VAL A 226 -7.75 3.71 -12.51
C VAL A 226 -8.33 2.34 -12.23
N VAL A 227 -7.77 1.69 -11.21
CA VAL A 227 -8.36 0.52 -10.55
C VAL A 227 -8.43 0.82 -9.05
N GLY A 228 -9.58 0.61 -8.46
CA GLY A 228 -9.79 0.75 -7.02
C GLY A 228 -10.16 -0.56 -6.37
N ILE A 229 -9.78 -0.69 -5.11
CA ILE A 229 -10.19 -1.80 -4.23
C ILE A 229 -10.73 -1.27 -2.92
N THR A 230 -11.68 -2.00 -2.34
CA THR A 230 -12.11 -1.78 -0.95
C THR A 230 -11.48 -2.83 -0.06
N PHE A 231 -11.10 -2.46 1.16
CA PHE A 231 -10.69 -3.42 2.19
C PHE A 231 -11.11 -2.92 3.57
N SER A 232 -11.23 -3.85 4.49
CA SER A 232 -11.41 -3.59 5.92
C SER A 232 -10.54 -4.57 6.69
N GLU A 233 -10.22 -4.22 7.93
CA GLU A 233 -9.31 -4.98 8.79
C GLU A 233 -9.84 -6.37 9.16
N PHE A 234 -11.16 -6.57 9.16
CA PHE A 234 -11.82 -7.85 9.36
C PHE A 234 -13.27 -7.82 8.83
N GLY A 235 -13.96 -8.98 8.86
CA GLY A 235 -15.39 -9.11 8.57
C GLY A 235 -16.24 -9.05 9.84
N ARG A 236 -17.45 -9.59 9.74
CA ARG A 236 -18.39 -9.69 10.86
C ARG A 236 -18.79 -11.14 11.10
N ARG A 237 -19.15 -11.47 12.35
CA ARG A 237 -19.71 -12.77 12.73
C ARG A 237 -20.97 -13.08 11.93
N ILE A 238 -21.26 -14.38 11.76
CA ILE A 238 -22.43 -14.85 11.01
C ILE A 238 -23.73 -14.39 11.66
N LYS A 239 -23.81 -14.51 12.98
CA LYS A 239 -25.03 -14.23 13.75
C LYS A 239 -24.90 -12.91 14.50
N SER A 240 -26.02 -12.17 14.55
CA SER A 240 -26.15 -10.97 15.36
C SER A 240 -25.99 -11.26 16.85
N ASN A 241 -25.40 -10.31 17.57
CA ASN A 241 -25.33 -10.31 19.03
C ASN A 241 -26.65 -9.82 19.67
N SER A 242 -26.72 -9.83 20.99
CA SER A 242 -27.90 -9.40 21.76
C SER A 242 -28.25 -7.92 21.64
N SER A 243 -27.35 -7.10 21.15
CA SER A 243 -27.52 -5.64 20.98
C SER A 243 -28.00 -5.27 19.55
N GLY A 244 -28.36 -6.26 18.72
CA GLY A 244 -28.82 -6.02 17.34
C GLY A 244 -27.70 -5.54 16.39
N GLY A 245 -26.46 -5.89 16.69
CA GLY A 245 -25.29 -5.70 15.85
C GLY A 245 -24.56 -7.02 15.61
N THR A 246 -23.33 -6.95 15.12
CA THR A 246 -22.45 -8.10 14.93
C THR A 246 -21.08 -7.82 15.50
N ASP A 247 -20.43 -8.85 16.04
CA ASP A 247 -19.06 -8.76 16.51
C ASP A 247 -18.06 -8.99 15.37
N HIS A 248 -16.78 -8.72 15.63
CA HIS A 248 -15.70 -8.88 14.66
C HIS A 248 -15.60 -10.33 14.17
N GLY A 249 -15.49 -10.49 12.86
CA GLY A 249 -15.44 -11.79 12.19
C GLY A 249 -14.24 -11.91 11.22
N ALA A 250 -14.04 -13.13 10.70
CA ALA A 250 -12.78 -13.48 10.02
C ALA A 250 -12.67 -12.99 8.57
N ALA A 251 -13.76 -12.94 7.82
CA ALA A 251 -13.73 -12.69 6.39
C ALA A 251 -14.87 -11.77 5.93
N ALA A 252 -14.61 -11.00 4.88
CA ALA A 252 -15.54 -10.07 4.24
C ALA A 252 -15.37 -10.09 2.72
N PRO A 253 -16.35 -9.60 1.94
CA PRO A 253 -16.14 -9.40 0.53
C PRO A 253 -15.18 -8.22 0.28
N MET A 254 -14.28 -8.36 -0.72
CA MET A 254 -13.53 -7.27 -1.31
C MET A 254 -14.14 -6.89 -2.65
N ILE A 255 -14.30 -5.61 -2.90
CA ILE A 255 -14.84 -5.07 -4.15
C ILE A 255 -13.70 -4.42 -4.92
N LEU A 256 -13.58 -4.78 -6.20
CA LEU A 256 -12.73 -4.11 -7.16
C LEU A 256 -13.59 -3.28 -8.10
N PHE A 257 -13.12 -2.11 -8.49
CA PHE A 257 -13.86 -1.24 -9.42
C PHE A 257 -12.91 -0.52 -10.38
N GLY A 258 -13.36 -0.33 -11.59
CA GLY A 258 -12.59 0.31 -12.67
C GLY A 258 -12.88 -0.33 -14.02
N LYS A 259 -12.54 0.38 -15.08
CA LYS A 259 -12.81 -0.06 -16.46
C LYS A 259 -12.04 -1.35 -16.82
N ASN A 260 -10.86 -1.52 -16.27
CA ASN A 260 -9.99 -2.69 -16.53
C ASN A 260 -10.16 -3.81 -15.51
N VAL A 261 -11.13 -3.73 -14.61
CA VAL A 261 -11.46 -4.82 -13.68
C VAL A 261 -12.17 -5.93 -14.42
N THR A 262 -11.80 -7.17 -14.16
CA THR A 262 -12.55 -8.33 -14.65
C THR A 262 -13.91 -8.38 -13.95
N ASN A 263 -14.99 -8.31 -14.74
CA ASN A 263 -16.34 -8.36 -14.20
C ASN A 263 -16.72 -9.79 -13.83
N ALA A 264 -16.43 -10.18 -12.61
CA ALA A 264 -16.70 -11.51 -12.10
C ALA A 264 -16.95 -11.50 -10.58
N VAL A 265 -17.50 -12.59 -10.10
CA VAL A 265 -17.58 -12.93 -8.68
C VAL A 265 -16.67 -14.13 -8.46
N TRP A 266 -15.60 -13.93 -7.69
CA TRP A 266 -14.69 -15.01 -7.31
C TRP A 266 -15.09 -15.58 -5.96
N GLY A 267 -15.03 -16.90 -5.85
CA GLY A 267 -15.45 -17.64 -4.68
C GLY A 267 -16.95 -17.98 -4.67
N ASN A 268 -17.30 -18.82 -3.73
CA ASN A 268 -18.67 -19.26 -3.54
C ASN A 268 -19.36 -18.39 -2.48
N SER A 269 -20.67 -18.23 -2.59
CA SER A 269 -21.44 -17.63 -1.51
C SER A 269 -21.22 -18.43 -0.23
N PRO A 270 -20.89 -17.76 0.90
CA PRO A 270 -20.65 -18.46 2.14
C PRO A 270 -21.88 -19.29 2.57
N ALA A 271 -21.65 -20.55 2.92
CA ALA A 271 -22.70 -21.36 3.52
C ALA A 271 -22.97 -20.87 4.96
N ILE A 272 -24.22 -20.53 5.24
CA ILE A 272 -24.66 -20.13 6.58
C ILE A 272 -25.28 -21.34 7.28
N PRO A 273 -24.62 -21.92 8.30
CA PRO A 273 -25.19 -23.03 9.04
C PRO A 273 -26.49 -22.62 9.77
N THR A 274 -27.53 -23.46 9.75
CA THR A 274 -28.80 -23.19 10.44
C THR A 274 -28.65 -23.08 11.95
N ASN A 275 -27.64 -23.74 12.50
CA ASN A 275 -27.28 -23.73 13.92
C ASN A 275 -26.13 -22.76 14.25
N ALA A 276 -25.82 -21.77 13.38
CA ALA A 276 -24.79 -20.79 13.64
C ALA A 276 -24.98 -20.07 14.97
N THR A 277 -23.88 -19.83 15.66
CA THR A 277 -23.82 -19.13 16.95
C THR A 277 -23.19 -17.73 16.76
N VAL A 278 -23.21 -16.89 17.79
CA VAL A 278 -22.57 -15.57 17.79
C VAL A 278 -21.04 -15.64 17.69
N ASN A 279 -20.45 -16.82 17.88
CA ASN A 279 -19.00 -17.03 17.79
C ASN A 279 -18.55 -17.55 16.43
N ASP A 280 -19.48 -17.89 15.53
CA ASP A 280 -19.14 -18.47 14.24
C ASP A 280 -18.72 -17.40 13.23
N ASN A 281 -17.71 -17.74 12.45
CA ASN A 281 -17.15 -16.89 11.41
C ASN A 281 -17.47 -17.43 10.01
N ILE A 282 -17.51 -16.53 9.04
CA ILE A 282 -17.39 -16.90 7.64
C ILE A 282 -15.95 -17.41 7.42
N PRO A 283 -15.75 -18.66 6.98
CA PRO A 283 -14.42 -19.15 6.64
C PRO A 283 -13.88 -18.39 5.43
N MET A 284 -12.60 -18.02 5.49
CA MET A 284 -11.97 -17.36 4.35
C MET A 284 -11.84 -18.33 3.16
N GLN A 285 -12.04 -17.81 1.95
CA GLN A 285 -11.78 -18.51 0.71
C GLN A 285 -10.54 -17.96 -0.01
N TYR A 286 -10.28 -16.67 0.14
CA TYR A 286 -9.14 -15.98 -0.46
C TYR A 286 -8.33 -15.24 0.60
N ASP A 287 -7.02 -15.38 0.51
CA ASP A 287 -6.10 -14.53 1.25
C ASP A 287 -6.02 -13.16 0.58
N PHE A 288 -6.21 -12.08 1.35
CA PHE A 288 -6.17 -10.71 0.81
C PHE A 288 -4.83 -10.38 0.13
N ARG A 289 -3.75 -11.02 0.55
CA ARG A 289 -2.43 -10.85 -0.01
C ARG A 289 -2.32 -11.38 -1.44
N SER A 290 -3.13 -12.39 -1.79
CA SER A 290 -3.27 -12.85 -3.19
C SER A 290 -3.88 -11.77 -4.09
N ILE A 291 -4.80 -10.97 -3.55
CA ILE A 291 -5.39 -9.84 -4.28
C ILE A 291 -4.34 -8.75 -4.51
N TYR A 292 -3.58 -8.41 -3.47
CA TYR A 292 -2.49 -7.42 -3.60
C TYR A 292 -1.41 -7.89 -4.58
N ALA A 293 -0.95 -9.14 -4.48
CA ALA A 293 0.03 -9.72 -5.41
C ALA A 293 -0.48 -9.70 -6.85
N SER A 294 -1.75 -10.03 -7.08
CA SER A 294 -2.37 -10.00 -8.41
C SER A 294 -2.44 -8.59 -8.99
N LEU A 295 -2.74 -7.58 -8.18
CA LEU A 295 -2.74 -6.19 -8.63
C LEU A 295 -1.32 -5.67 -8.88
N LEU A 296 -0.36 -6.05 -8.05
CA LEU A 296 1.06 -5.71 -8.28
C LEU A 296 1.53 -6.26 -9.63
N GLU A 297 1.22 -7.52 -9.95
CA GLU A 297 1.64 -8.17 -11.19
C GLU A 297 0.85 -7.66 -12.40
N ASN A 298 -0.47 -7.70 -12.34
CA ASN A 298 -1.32 -7.54 -13.52
C ASN A 298 -1.70 -6.08 -13.80
N TRP A 299 -1.62 -5.19 -12.81
CA TRP A 299 -1.96 -3.76 -12.94
C TRP A 299 -0.76 -2.84 -12.79
N LEU A 300 0.05 -3.07 -11.76
CA LEU A 300 1.25 -2.29 -11.49
C LEU A 300 2.49 -2.82 -12.19
N CYS A 301 2.36 -3.95 -12.92
CA CYS A 301 3.35 -4.53 -13.82
C CYS A 301 4.66 -4.95 -13.14
N VAL A 302 4.59 -5.33 -11.87
CA VAL A 302 5.70 -5.95 -11.16
C VAL A 302 5.95 -7.33 -11.77
N LYS A 303 7.20 -7.66 -12.06
CA LYS A 303 7.54 -8.98 -12.55
C LYS A 303 7.21 -10.05 -11.50
N ASN A 304 6.68 -11.19 -11.94
CA ASN A 304 6.35 -12.29 -11.03
C ASN A 304 7.54 -12.71 -10.16
N SER A 305 8.75 -12.75 -10.73
CA SER A 305 10.00 -13.02 -9.99
C SER A 305 10.28 -12.05 -8.84
N ASP A 306 9.76 -10.85 -8.90
CA ASP A 306 10.06 -9.76 -7.98
C ASP A 306 8.96 -9.55 -6.93
N LEU A 307 7.79 -10.19 -7.10
CA LEU A 307 6.66 -10.09 -6.17
C LEU A 307 7.05 -10.47 -4.74
N GLN A 308 7.87 -11.50 -4.57
CA GLN A 308 8.32 -11.92 -3.25
C GLN A 308 9.13 -10.84 -2.52
N THR A 309 9.78 -9.94 -3.23
CA THR A 309 10.50 -8.80 -2.63
C THR A 309 9.54 -7.81 -1.98
N ILE A 310 8.35 -7.63 -2.56
CA ILE A 310 7.34 -6.68 -2.09
C ILE A 310 6.42 -7.35 -1.08
N MET A 311 5.92 -8.53 -1.40
CA MET A 311 4.94 -9.26 -0.58
C MET A 311 5.58 -10.13 0.49
N LEU A 312 6.92 -10.30 0.47
CA LEU A 312 7.76 -11.11 1.36
C LEU A 312 7.52 -12.61 1.27
N LYS A 313 6.44 -13.03 0.63
CA LYS A 313 6.04 -14.43 0.34
C LYS A 313 5.42 -14.52 -1.05
N ASN A 314 5.25 -15.72 -1.53
CA ASN A 314 4.53 -16.00 -2.77
C ASN A 314 3.05 -16.21 -2.46
N PHE A 315 2.20 -15.58 -3.24
CA PHE A 315 0.75 -15.70 -3.16
C PHE A 315 0.16 -16.09 -4.51
N GLN A 316 -1.01 -16.72 -4.48
CA GLN A 316 -1.71 -17.12 -5.69
C GLN A 316 -2.09 -15.88 -6.52
N ASN A 317 -1.86 -15.94 -7.82
CA ASN A 317 -2.38 -14.94 -8.76
C ASN A 317 -3.86 -15.22 -9.08
N ILE A 318 -4.67 -14.18 -9.07
CA ILE A 318 -6.09 -14.20 -9.40
C ILE A 318 -6.30 -13.23 -10.57
N PRO A 319 -7.01 -13.60 -11.65
CA PRO A 319 -7.18 -12.74 -12.83
C PRO A 319 -8.20 -11.60 -12.58
N LEU A 320 -7.88 -10.70 -11.64
CA LEU A 320 -8.75 -9.64 -11.17
C LEU A 320 -8.88 -8.46 -12.13
N VAL A 321 -7.87 -8.25 -12.96
CA VAL A 321 -7.78 -7.13 -13.89
C VAL A 321 -7.24 -7.58 -15.25
N ASN A 322 -7.58 -6.84 -16.30
CA ASN A 322 -7.04 -7.07 -17.61
C ASN A 322 -5.55 -6.66 -17.66
N SER A 323 -4.66 -7.64 -17.81
CA SER A 323 -3.21 -7.44 -17.86
C SER A 323 -2.70 -6.88 -19.20
N ALA A 324 -3.56 -6.55 -20.14
CA ALA A 324 -3.14 -6.02 -21.46
C ALA A 324 -2.31 -4.73 -21.32
N SER A 325 -2.57 -3.92 -20.28
CA SER A 325 -1.79 -2.71 -19.97
C SER A 325 -0.32 -3.00 -19.61
N CYS A 326 -0.01 -4.19 -19.10
CA CYS A 326 1.36 -4.57 -18.72
C CYS A 326 2.18 -5.20 -19.88
N LYS A 327 1.55 -5.59 -20.97
CA LYS A 327 2.24 -6.27 -22.09
C LYS A 327 3.19 -5.37 -22.88
N ASN A 328 3.01 -4.05 -22.81
CA ASN A 328 3.78 -3.06 -23.57
C ASN A 328 4.71 -2.20 -22.72
N ILE A 329 4.85 -2.49 -21.44
CA ILE A 329 5.81 -1.78 -20.59
C ILE A 329 7.17 -2.43 -20.80
N ALA A 330 8.07 -1.71 -21.48
CA ALA A 330 9.47 -2.09 -21.49
C ALA A 330 9.94 -2.24 -20.04
N PRO A 331 10.70 -3.29 -19.71
CA PRO A 331 11.22 -3.44 -18.36
C PRO A 331 11.94 -2.16 -17.96
N ASN A 332 11.69 -1.68 -16.74
CA ASN A 332 12.43 -0.54 -16.18
C ASN A 332 13.90 -0.98 -16.08
N THR A 333 14.68 -0.69 -17.13
CA THR A 333 16.05 -1.15 -17.33
C THR A 333 17.06 -0.16 -16.77
N GLY A 334 16.73 0.52 -15.70
CA GLY A 334 17.63 1.57 -15.19
C GLY A 334 17.99 1.43 -13.71
N GLY A 335 19.20 0.99 -13.43
CA GLY A 335 19.89 1.18 -12.18
C GLY A 335 19.92 -0.03 -11.23
N ILE A 336 21.00 -0.11 -10.46
CA ILE A 336 21.13 -1.05 -9.33
C ILE A 336 20.16 -0.67 -8.23
N SER A 337 19.63 -1.65 -7.51
CA SER A 337 18.77 -1.41 -6.36
C SER A 337 19.01 -2.42 -5.25
N LEU A 338 19.35 -1.92 -4.06
CA LEU A 338 19.33 -2.72 -2.83
C LEU A 338 17.91 -2.67 -2.27
N ILE A 339 17.10 -3.66 -2.60
CA ILE A 339 15.66 -3.61 -2.46
C ILE A 339 15.23 -3.79 -1.00
N THR A 340 15.71 -4.84 -0.32
CA THR A 340 15.33 -5.12 1.07
C THR A 340 16.28 -6.11 1.72
N ASN A 341 16.24 -6.15 3.06
CA ASN A 341 16.63 -7.32 3.84
C ASN A 341 15.46 -7.76 4.72
N TYR A 342 15.22 -9.06 4.79
CA TYR A 342 14.12 -9.63 5.56
C TYR A 342 14.52 -10.98 6.19
N PRO A 343 14.18 -11.20 7.49
CA PRO A 343 13.59 -10.24 8.42
C PRO A 343 14.51 -9.04 8.72
N ASN A 344 13.91 -7.91 9.09
CA ASN A 344 14.61 -6.75 9.66
C ASN A 344 13.66 -6.03 10.63
N PRO A 345 13.86 -6.10 11.95
CA PRO A 345 15.02 -6.68 12.63
C PRO A 345 15.22 -8.19 12.43
N PHE A 346 16.45 -8.67 12.57
CA PHE A 346 16.79 -10.09 12.49
C PHE A 346 17.65 -10.53 13.68
N THR A 347 17.63 -11.84 13.99
CA THR A 347 18.42 -12.41 15.09
C THR A 347 19.74 -13.00 14.57
N SER A 348 19.69 -14.02 13.75
CA SER A 348 20.86 -14.73 13.22
C SER A 348 21.04 -14.58 11.72
N THR A 349 19.93 -14.59 10.96
CA THR A 349 19.97 -14.56 9.50
C THR A 349 18.97 -13.55 8.94
N THR A 350 19.31 -12.96 7.81
CA THR A 350 18.41 -12.13 7.01
C THR A 350 18.67 -12.38 5.53
N ARG A 351 17.65 -12.37 4.72
CA ARG A 351 17.76 -12.45 3.27
C ARG A 351 17.90 -11.04 2.70
N ILE A 352 18.96 -10.80 1.95
CA ILE A 352 19.20 -9.53 1.26
C ILE A 352 18.82 -9.72 -0.20
N THR A 353 17.89 -8.90 -0.69
CA THR A 353 17.46 -8.90 -2.09
C THR A 353 17.91 -7.61 -2.76
N PHE A 354 18.50 -7.73 -3.94
CA PHE A 354 19.01 -6.61 -4.72
C PHE A 354 18.86 -6.85 -6.22
N LYS A 355 18.82 -5.76 -6.98
CA LYS A 355 18.80 -5.76 -8.45
C LYS A 355 20.12 -5.20 -8.97
N THR A 356 20.63 -5.75 -10.05
CA THR A 356 21.81 -5.27 -10.77
C THR A 356 21.55 -5.21 -12.27
N ASP A 357 22.19 -4.26 -12.93
CA ASP A 357 22.16 -4.13 -14.39
C ASP A 357 23.20 -5.04 -15.08
N GLY A 358 23.88 -5.87 -14.31
CA GLY A 358 24.94 -6.75 -14.77
C GLY A 358 26.35 -6.19 -14.54
N GLY A 359 27.38 -6.99 -14.88
CA GLY A 359 28.78 -6.68 -14.59
C GLY A 359 29.17 -6.91 -13.13
N HIS A 360 30.35 -6.44 -12.76
CA HIS A 360 30.91 -6.68 -11.43
C HIS A 360 30.03 -6.06 -10.34
N THR A 361 29.43 -6.91 -9.55
CA THR A 361 28.46 -6.53 -8.52
C THR A 361 28.85 -7.12 -7.18
N LEU A 362 28.81 -6.30 -6.12
CA LEU A 362 29.13 -6.78 -4.77
C LEU A 362 28.11 -6.25 -3.73
N ILE A 363 27.89 -7.07 -2.71
CA ILE A 363 27.17 -6.71 -1.48
C ILE A 363 28.18 -6.77 -0.34
N GLN A 364 28.31 -5.69 0.41
CA GLN A 364 29.14 -5.59 1.58
C GLN A 364 28.31 -5.26 2.82
N ILE A 365 28.62 -5.90 3.92
CA ILE A 365 28.03 -5.60 5.23
C ILE A 365 29.02 -4.78 6.02
N MET A 366 28.58 -3.63 6.53
CA MET A 366 29.42 -2.68 7.25
C MET A 366 28.84 -2.39 8.63
N ASN A 367 29.72 -2.01 9.56
CA ASN A 367 29.31 -1.42 10.83
C ASN A 367 28.96 0.07 10.70
N THR A 368 28.58 0.70 11.81
CA THR A 368 28.24 2.13 11.86
C THR A 368 29.41 3.08 11.57
N LEU A 369 30.63 2.59 11.60
CA LEU A 369 31.86 3.33 11.23
C LEU A 369 32.21 3.18 9.74
N GLY A 370 31.42 2.42 8.97
CA GLY A 370 31.70 2.16 7.55
C GLY A 370 32.74 1.05 7.29
N GLN A 371 33.22 0.37 8.32
CA GLN A 371 34.15 -0.75 8.17
C GLN A 371 33.42 -1.96 7.60
N VAL A 372 33.97 -2.56 6.55
CA VAL A 372 33.43 -3.77 5.92
C VAL A 372 33.70 -4.97 6.83
N LEU A 373 32.63 -5.64 7.22
CA LEU A 373 32.66 -6.83 8.07
C LEU A 373 32.54 -8.12 7.26
N SER A 374 31.86 -8.08 6.12
CA SER A 374 31.64 -9.24 5.27
C SER A 374 31.26 -8.79 3.86
N THR A 375 31.61 -9.62 2.85
CA THR A 375 31.19 -9.46 1.46
C THR A 375 30.45 -10.72 1.00
N PRO A 376 29.15 -10.85 1.35
CA PRO A 376 28.39 -12.08 1.09
C PRO A 376 28.05 -12.30 -0.38
N PHE A 377 28.29 -11.32 -1.25
CA PHE A 377 28.14 -11.47 -2.70
C PHE A 377 29.18 -10.61 -3.42
N GLU A 378 29.94 -11.23 -4.34
CA GLU A 378 30.87 -10.56 -5.24
C GLU A 378 31.09 -11.43 -6.48
N LYS A 379 30.60 -10.96 -7.62
CA LYS A 379 30.82 -11.63 -8.92
C LYS A 379 30.40 -10.75 -10.10
N ASP A 380 30.78 -11.13 -11.29
CA ASP A 380 30.18 -10.62 -12.51
C ASP A 380 28.78 -11.23 -12.67
N ALA A 381 27.78 -10.42 -12.41
CA ALA A 381 26.39 -10.81 -12.44
C ALA A 381 25.75 -10.51 -13.81
N GLN A 382 24.75 -11.29 -14.20
CA GLN A 382 23.86 -10.92 -15.29
C GLN A 382 22.83 -9.88 -14.79
N PRO A 383 22.25 -9.03 -15.66
CA PRO A 383 21.16 -8.16 -15.27
C PRO A 383 20.01 -8.97 -14.64
N GLY A 384 19.54 -8.53 -13.47
CA GLY A 384 18.46 -9.24 -12.78
C GLY A 384 18.37 -8.96 -11.29
N THR A 385 17.42 -9.63 -10.66
CA THR A 385 17.21 -9.59 -9.21
C THR A 385 17.83 -10.82 -8.56
N TYR A 386 18.60 -10.59 -7.51
CA TYR A 386 19.31 -11.59 -6.75
C TYR A 386 18.87 -11.58 -5.30
N SER A 387 18.93 -12.74 -4.66
CA SER A 387 18.62 -12.89 -3.24
C SER A 387 19.67 -13.76 -2.58
N ILE A 388 20.27 -13.25 -1.52
CA ILE A 388 21.30 -13.96 -0.73
C ILE A 388 20.89 -14.03 0.72
N THR A 389 21.26 -15.10 1.41
CA THR A 389 21.07 -15.21 2.86
C THR A 389 22.37 -14.75 3.55
N PHE A 390 22.26 -13.70 4.34
CA PHE A 390 23.33 -13.25 5.21
C PHE A 390 23.16 -13.87 6.60
N ASN A 391 24.20 -14.55 7.07
CA ASN A 391 24.30 -15.06 8.44
C ASN A 391 25.22 -14.13 9.23
N SER A 392 24.67 -13.52 10.27
CA SER A 392 25.43 -12.57 11.10
C SER A 392 26.42 -13.22 12.05
N GLY A 393 26.37 -14.53 12.24
CA GLY A 393 27.29 -15.24 13.14
C GLY A 393 27.37 -14.60 14.53
N ALA A 394 28.59 -14.35 14.97
CA ALA A 394 28.90 -13.74 16.27
C ALA A 394 28.82 -12.20 16.31
N LEU A 395 28.32 -11.54 15.26
CA LEU A 395 28.17 -10.09 15.29
C LEU A 395 27.26 -9.66 16.44
N PRO A 396 27.59 -8.62 17.22
CA PRO A 396 26.74 -8.14 18.31
C PRO A 396 25.42 -7.57 17.81
N SER A 397 24.43 -7.45 18.69
CA SER A 397 23.18 -6.73 18.38
C SER A 397 23.49 -5.27 18.11
N GLY A 398 22.87 -4.70 17.09
CA GLY A 398 23.15 -3.32 16.67
C GLY A 398 22.74 -3.05 15.25
N VAL A 399 23.02 -1.81 14.79
CA VAL A 399 22.76 -1.37 13.42
C VAL A 399 23.95 -1.71 12.54
N TYR A 400 23.66 -2.31 11.40
CA TYR A 400 24.58 -2.61 10.31
C TYR A 400 24.09 -1.98 9.02
N TYR A 401 24.92 -1.94 7.99
CA TYR A 401 24.57 -1.44 6.68
C TYR A 401 24.95 -2.46 5.63
N ALA A 402 24.00 -2.78 4.74
CA ALA A 402 24.29 -3.47 3.50
C ALA A 402 24.57 -2.43 2.41
N ARG A 403 25.72 -2.55 1.74
CA ARG A 403 26.08 -1.74 0.59
C ARG A 403 26.08 -2.61 -0.66
N LEU A 404 25.26 -2.26 -1.64
CA LEU A 404 25.32 -2.77 -3.00
C LEU A 404 26.21 -1.83 -3.81
N GLN A 405 27.16 -2.38 -4.53
CA GLN A 405 27.99 -1.63 -5.48
C GLN A 405 28.05 -2.35 -6.82
N ASN A 406 27.91 -1.58 -7.89
CA ASN A 406 28.11 -2.02 -9.26
C ASN A 406 28.78 -0.89 -10.03
N GLY A 407 30.05 -1.09 -10.44
CA GLY A 407 30.86 -0.03 -10.99
C GLY A 407 30.99 1.17 -10.05
N SER A 408 30.67 2.36 -10.55
CA SER A 408 30.68 3.61 -9.76
C SER A 408 29.40 3.85 -8.97
N THR A 409 28.33 3.08 -9.21
CA THR A 409 27.04 3.26 -8.55
C THR A 409 26.98 2.43 -7.26
N GLN A 410 26.51 3.04 -6.19
CA GLN A 410 26.33 2.34 -4.91
C GLN A 410 25.02 2.71 -4.22
N GLN A 411 24.50 1.76 -3.44
CA GLN A 411 23.36 1.95 -2.56
C GLN A 411 23.63 1.34 -1.19
N VAL A 412 23.07 1.96 -0.15
CA VAL A 412 23.24 1.51 1.24
C VAL A 412 21.90 1.42 1.93
N ARG A 413 21.69 0.33 2.69
CA ARG A 413 20.51 0.09 3.52
C ARG A 413 20.90 -0.29 4.93
N SER A 414 20.16 0.21 5.91
CA SER A 414 20.33 -0.16 7.31
C SER A 414 19.68 -1.50 7.61
N MET A 415 20.33 -2.28 8.45
CA MET A 415 19.86 -3.57 8.97
C MET A 415 19.97 -3.54 10.49
N LEU A 416 18.94 -4.00 11.20
CA LEU A 416 18.94 -4.05 12.66
C LEU A 416 19.04 -5.51 13.13
N LYS A 417 20.17 -5.85 13.75
CA LYS A 417 20.31 -7.12 14.46
C LYS A 417 19.85 -6.98 15.90
N VAL A 418 18.95 -7.86 16.32
CA VAL A 418 18.47 -7.98 17.70
C VAL A 418 19.00 -9.28 18.32
N ARG A 419 18.78 -9.45 19.61
CA ARG A 419 19.20 -10.67 20.34
C ARG A 419 18.36 -11.87 19.95
#